data_75caee52744967bf72e03ed34338c400
#
_entry.id   75caee52744967bf72e03ed34338c400
#
_cell.length_a   1.000
_cell.length_b   1.000
_cell.length_c   1.000
_cell.angle_alpha   90.00
_cell.angle_beta   90.00
_cell.angle_gamma   90.00
#
_symmetry.space_group_name_H-M   'P 1'
#
loop_
_entity.id
_entity.type
_entity.pdbx_description
1 polymer ?
#
loop_
_entity_poly.entity_id
_entity_poly.type
_entity_poly.pdbx_seq_one_letter_code
_entity_poly.pdbx_strand_id
1 'polypeptide(L)'
;MRIISPGYANTNVAALYAAAAGGGLDGSESDGTNKYDASEAIFGGWSTYESTLSTNAGNSPAGTTTAASLLETVNNDRHIGWAPSKDVISGTAYTYSIYVKSITRRYVQVLIYGQSSPKIYAYFDLQTGTVTDTGMVSPDGSSAISSTNCEVGANGFYKCTLRGILDGTSSVTNLQVSLSDVATYGANVTAGAPYYVGSTSNGAYLWRPKMTT
;
A
#
# COMPACT_ATOMS: atom_id res chain seq x y z
N MET A 1 1.09 -0.95 62.06
CA MET A 1 0.91 -0.03 60.90
C MET A 1 1.32 -0.76 59.64
N ARG A 2 0.33 -1.20 58.85
CA ARG A 2 0.54 -2.00 57.65
C ARG A 2 0.36 -1.08 56.45
N ILE A 3 1.43 -0.85 55.71
CA ILE A 3 1.38 -0.09 54.46
C ILE A 3 0.94 -1.03 53.35
N ILE A 4 -0.24 -0.78 52.79
CA ILE A 4 -0.75 -1.48 51.63
C ILE A 4 -0.25 -0.72 50.41
N SER A 5 0.61 -1.35 49.65
CA SER A 5 1.03 -0.86 48.33
C SER A 5 -0.11 -1.03 47.32
N PRO A 6 -0.52 0.01 46.56
CA PRO A 6 -1.51 -0.16 45.52
C PRO A 6 -0.85 -0.86 44.34
N GLY A 7 -1.33 -2.07 44.02
CA GLY A 7 -1.00 -2.75 42.79
C GLY A 7 -1.53 -1.97 41.61
N TYR A 8 -0.64 -1.46 40.79
CA TYR A 8 -0.98 -0.95 39.46
C TYR A 8 -1.36 -2.14 38.57
N ALA A 9 -2.66 -2.35 38.41
CA ALA A 9 -3.14 -3.26 37.39
C ALA A 9 -2.84 -2.65 36.02
N ASN A 10 -1.97 -3.31 35.29
CA ASN A 10 -1.61 -2.94 33.92
C ASN A 10 -2.73 -3.38 32.95
N THR A 11 -3.87 -2.67 33.01
CA THR A 11 -5.09 -3.00 32.23
C THR A 11 -5.16 -2.26 30.88
N ASN A 12 -4.14 -1.46 30.51
CA ASN A 12 -4.27 -0.59 29.35
C ASN A 12 -3.64 -1.10 28.03
N VAL A 13 -2.78 -2.12 28.08
CA VAL A 13 -2.14 -2.60 26.84
C VAL A 13 -3.10 -3.50 26.05
N ALA A 14 -3.83 -4.37 26.71
CA ALA A 14 -4.81 -5.24 26.03
C ALA A 14 -6.00 -4.44 25.47
N ALA A 15 -6.43 -3.38 26.16
CA ALA A 15 -7.51 -2.51 25.69
C ALA A 15 -7.07 -1.64 24.48
N LEU A 16 -5.80 -1.23 24.42
CA LEU A 16 -5.27 -0.52 23.26
C LEU A 16 -5.20 -1.42 22.00
N TYR A 17 -4.84 -2.69 22.18
CA TYR A 17 -4.85 -3.66 21.08
C TYR A 17 -6.27 -4.05 20.66
N ALA A 18 -7.23 -4.10 21.59
CA ALA A 18 -8.64 -4.37 21.27
C ALA A 18 -9.31 -3.19 20.55
N ALA A 19 -8.97 -1.95 20.89
CA ALA A 19 -9.46 -0.77 20.21
C ALA A 19 -8.88 -0.63 18.79
N ALA A 20 -7.63 -1.05 18.58
CA ALA A 20 -7.04 -1.13 17.23
C ALA A 20 -7.62 -2.28 16.40
N ALA A 21 -8.10 -3.36 17.03
CA ALA A 21 -8.73 -4.48 16.35
C ALA A 21 -10.23 -4.27 16.06
N GLY A 22 -10.88 -3.32 16.73
CA GLY A 22 -12.32 -3.07 16.60
C GLY A 22 -12.71 -1.91 15.71
N GLY A 23 -11.76 -1.16 15.18
CA GLY A 23 -12.02 0.00 14.33
C GLY A 23 -11.94 -0.34 12.84
N GLY A 24 -13.06 -0.70 12.21
CA GLY A 24 -13.21 -0.57 10.76
C GLY A 24 -12.42 -1.54 9.86
N LEU A 25 -11.93 -2.66 10.37
CA LEU A 25 -11.29 -3.69 9.53
C LEU A 25 -12.29 -4.69 8.91
N ASP A 26 -13.56 -4.58 9.28
CA ASP A 26 -14.61 -5.54 8.95
C ASP A 26 -15.34 -5.30 7.61
N GLY A 27 -14.87 -4.38 6.81
CA GLY A 27 -15.53 -4.07 5.53
C GLY A 27 -16.65 -3.03 5.62
N SER A 28 -16.98 -2.53 6.80
CA SER A 28 -18.05 -1.55 6.99
C SER A 28 -17.65 -0.09 6.70
N GLU A 29 -16.42 0.18 6.25
CA GLU A 29 -16.07 1.48 5.67
C GLU A 29 -16.70 1.61 4.27
N SER A 30 -18.02 1.52 4.19
CA SER A 30 -18.78 1.95 3.04
C SER A 30 -18.98 3.48 3.12
N ASP A 31 -17.92 4.25 2.98
CA ASP A 31 -18.12 5.58 2.50
C ASP A 31 -18.38 5.45 0.99
N GLY A 32 -19.51 5.80 0.49
CA GLY A 32 -19.92 5.63 -0.92
C GLY A 32 -18.99 6.26 -1.97
N THR A 33 -17.72 6.50 -1.64
CA THR A 33 -16.69 7.16 -2.44
C THR A 33 -15.51 6.24 -2.80
N ASN A 34 -15.44 5.00 -2.26
CA ASN A 34 -14.36 4.09 -2.62
C ASN A 34 -14.49 3.64 -4.08
N LYS A 35 -13.52 3.99 -4.91
CA LYS A 35 -13.51 3.64 -6.34
C LYS A 35 -12.99 2.22 -6.62
N TYR A 36 -12.26 1.61 -5.69
CA TYR A 36 -11.96 0.17 -5.71
C TYR A 36 -12.98 -0.52 -4.81
N ASP A 37 -13.84 -1.33 -5.39
CA ASP A 37 -14.86 -2.04 -4.63
C ASP A 37 -14.25 -2.81 -3.45
N ALA A 38 -14.78 -2.59 -2.24
CA ALA A 38 -14.33 -3.25 -1.02
C ALA A 38 -14.79 -4.70 -0.92
N SER A 39 -15.50 -5.24 -1.93
CA SER A 39 -15.88 -6.64 -1.96
C SER A 39 -14.66 -7.56 -2.07
N GLU A 40 -14.77 -8.76 -1.59
CA GLU A 40 -13.68 -9.72 -1.36
C GLU A 40 -12.88 -10.15 -2.60
N ALA A 41 -13.29 -9.78 -3.80
CA ALA A 41 -12.54 -9.99 -5.05
C ALA A 41 -11.51 -8.85 -5.32
N ILE A 42 -10.89 -8.35 -4.28
CA ILE A 42 -10.09 -7.11 -4.23
C ILE A 42 -8.96 -7.09 -5.26
N PHE A 43 -8.44 -8.24 -5.63
CA PHE A 43 -7.38 -8.38 -6.64
C PHE A 43 -7.87 -8.95 -7.97
N GLY A 44 -9.19 -9.10 -8.14
CA GLY A 44 -9.79 -9.43 -9.42
C GLY A 44 -9.50 -8.33 -10.45
N GLY A 45 -8.93 -8.71 -11.59
CA GLY A 45 -8.55 -7.78 -12.65
C GLY A 45 -7.23 -7.03 -12.42
N TRP A 46 -6.49 -7.29 -11.33
CA TRP A 46 -5.10 -6.85 -11.23
C TRP A 46 -4.24 -7.52 -12.29
N SER A 47 -3.34 -6.74 -12.84
CA SER A 47 -2.30 -7.22 -13.75
C SER A 47 -0.94 -7.20 -13.04
N THR A 48 -0.02 -8.01 -13.55
CA THR A 48 1.35 -8.09 -13.02
C THR A 48 2.37 -7.96 -14.15
N TYR A 49 3.58 -7.52 -13.80
CA TYR A 49 4.73 -7.57 -14.67
C TYR A 49 5.92 -8.05 -13.87
N GLU A 50 6.60 -9.08 -14.36
CA GLU A 50 7.71 -9.78 -13.69
C GLU A 50 7.42 -10.13 -12.23
N SER A 51 6.16 -10.42 -11.96
CA SER A 51 5.68 -10.90 -10.66
C SER A 51 4.45 -11.77 -10.81
N THR A 52 4.19 -12.57 -9.78
CA THR A 52 3.01 -13.45 -9.69
C THR A 52 2.13 -12.97 -8.53
N LEU A 53 0.86 -12.74 -8.82
CA LEU A 53 -0.15 -12.40 -7.82
C LEU A 53 -1.02 -13.64 -7.55
N SER A 54 -1.08 -14.06 -6.29
CA SER A 54 -1.96 -15.16 -5.84
C SER A 54 -2.92 -14.65 -4.78
N THR A 55 -4.22 -14.80 -4.99
CA THR A 55 -5.26 -14.43 -4.03
C THR A 55 -5.38 -15.45 -2.91
N ASN A 56 -5.89 -15.03 -1.74
CA ASN A 56 -6.08 -15.91 -0.57
C ASN A 56 -4.82 -16.66 -0.15
N ALA A 57 -3.66 -16.00 -0.26
CA ALA A 57 -2.35 -16.60 -0.05
C ALA A 57 -1.83 -16.43 1.39
N GLY A 58 -2.48 -15.61 2.22
CA GLY A 58 -2.06 -15.36 3.58
C GLY A 58 -3.13 -14.74 4.45
N ASN A 59 -2.87 -14.73 5.76
CA ASN A 59 -3.77 -14.09 6.72
C ASN A 59 -3.72 -12.58 6.56
N SER A 60 -4.89 -11.98 6.47
CA SER A 60 -5.11 -10.54 6.38
C SER A 60 -4.99 -9.86 7.75
N PRO A 61 -5.02 -8.52 7.83
CA PRO A 61 -5.20 -7.80 9.08
C PRO A 61 -6.46 -8.22 9.86
N ALA A 62 -7.51 -8.64 9.17
CA ALA A 62 -8.76 -9.13 9.79
C ALA A 62 -8.66 -10.56 10.35
N GLY A 63 -7.52 -11.25 10.18
CA GLY A 63 -7.32 -12.61 10.64
C GLY A 63 -7.87 -13.70 9.71
N THR A 64 -8.44 -13.31 8.58
CA THR A 64 -8.96 -14.23 7.55
C THR A 64 -7.90 -14.50 6.47
N THR A 65 -7.97 -15.64 5.78
CA THR A 65 -7.05 -15.96 4.68
C THR A 65 -7.50 -15.29 3.39
N THR A 66 -7.44 -13.95 3.35
CA THR A 66 -7.89 -13.13 2.22
C THR A 66 -6.82 -12.18 1.69
N ALA A 67 -5.62 -12.17 2.26
CA ALA A 67 -4.51 -11.41 1.69
C ALA A 67 -3.99 -12.08 0.41
N ALA A 68 -3.63 -11.27 -0.57
CA ALA A 68 -2.93 -11.73 -1.76
C ALA A 68 -1.42 -11.71 -1.54
N SER A 69 -0.67 -12.60 -2.16
CA SER A 69 0.78 -12.51 -2.26
C SER A 69 1.18 -11.95 -3.63
N LEU A 70 2.11 -11.00 -3.64
CA LEU A 70 2.82 -10.54 -4.82
C LEU A 70 4.26 -11.03 -4.69
N LEU A 71 4.67 -11.98 -5.54
CA LEU A 71 6.00 -12.58 -5.56
C LEU A 71 6.75 -12.19 -6.83
N GLU A 72 8.05 -12.00 -6.72
CA GLU A 72 8.91 -11.68 -7.85
C GLU A 72 9.12 -12.87 -8.80
N THR A 73 9.51 -12.61 -10.05
CA THR A 73 10.21 -13.57 -10.90
C THR A 73 11.72 -13.45 -10.71
N VAL A 74 12.50 -14.28 -11.40
CA VAL A 74 13.98 -14.23 -11.36
C VAL A 74 14.58 -13.21 -12.34
N ASN A 75 13.76 -12.53 -13.10
CA ASN A 75 14.24 -11.64 -14.15
C ASN A 75 14.83 -10.35 -13.56
N ASN A 76 15.72 -9.72 -14.32
CA ASN A 76 16.26 -8.41 -14.01
C ASN A 76 15.34 -7.33 -14.61
N ASP A 77 14.27 -7.01 -13.89
CA ASP A 77 13.26 -6.05 -14.32
C ASP A 77 12.46 -5.50 -13.10
N ARG A 78 11.35 -4.83 -13.37
CA ARG A 78 10.42 -4.30 -12.37
C ARG A 78 9.47 -5.41 -11.89
N HIS A 79 9.32 -5.57 -10.61
CA HIS A 79 8.40 -6.54 -10.02
C HIS A 79 7.18 -5.82 -9.48
N ILE A 80 6.11 -5.77 -10.28
CA ILE A 80 4.96 -4.91 -10.03
C ILE A 80 3.62 -5.63 -10.14
N GLY A 81 2.65 -5.16 -9.35
CA GLY A 81 1.23 -5.43 -9.53
C GLY A 81 0.47 -4.12 -9.60
N TRP A 82 -0.55 -4.03 -10.45
CA TRP A 82 -1.39 -2.83 -10.54
C TRP A 82 -2.86 -3.15 -10.67
N ALA A 83 -3.66 -2.30 -10.03
CA ALA A 83 -5.11 -2.34 -10.06
C ALA A 83 -5.65 -1.93 -11.43
N PRO A 84 -6.88 -2.33 -11.77
CA PRO A 84 -7.60 -1.77 -12.91
C PRO A 84 -7.69 -0.25 -12.82
N SER A 85 -7.65 0.40 -13.97
CA SER A 85 -7.80 1.86 -14.06
C SER A 85 -9.15 2.33 -13.53
N LYS A 86 -9.17 3.51 -12.91
CA LYS A 86 -10.36 4.17 -12.38
C LYS A 86 -10.46 5.60 -12.88
N ASP A 87 -11.69 6.04 -13.17
CA ASP A 87 -11.94 7.41 -13.57
C ASP A 87 -11.67 8.37 -12.42
N VAL A 88 -11.02 9.48 -12.73
CA VAL A 88 -10.70 10.56 -11.81
C VAL A 88 -11.13 11.91 -12.39
N ILE A 89 -11.37 12.86 -11.51
CA ILE A 89 -11.62 14.25 -11.88
C ILE A 89 -10.28 14.97 -11.81
N SER A 90 -9.90 15.58 -12.91
CA SER A 90 -8.71 16.40 -13.03
C SER A 90 -8.62 17.44 -11.91
N GLY A 91 -7.42 17.63 -11.37
CA GLY A 91 -7.18 18.60 -10.28
C GLY A 91 -7.74 18.19 -8.92
N THR A 92 -8.40 17.03 -8.80
CA THR A 92 -8.91 16.52 -7.54
C THR A 92 -7.86 15.69 -6.82
N ALA A 93 -7.67 15.93 -5.52
CA ALA A 93 -6.80 15.10 -4.71
C ALA A 93 -7.48 13.79 -4.34
N TYR A 94 -6.80 12.67 -4.63
CA TYR A 94 -7.23 11.34 -4.24
C TYR A 94 -6.29 10.74 -3.21
N THR A 95 -6.87 9.97 -2.30
CA THR A 95 -6.15 9.17 -1.30
C THR A 95 -6.16 7.73 -1.76
N TYR A 96 -4.96 7.16 -1.89
CA TYR A 96 -4.75 5.74 -2.18
C TYR A 96 -4.17 5.09 -0.95
N SER A 97 -4.71 3.95 -0.56
CA SER A 97 -4.17 3.17 0.54
C SER A 97 -4.24 1.69 0.24
N ILE A 98 -3.30 0.96 0.81
CA ILE A 98 -3.22 -0.50 0.73
C ILE A 98 -2.53 -1.02 1.98
N TYR A 99 -2.98 -2.14 2.51
CA TYR A 99 -2.26 -2.85 3.55
C TYR A 99 -1.20 -3.74 2.93
N VAL A 100 0.02 -3.63 3.43
CA VAL A 100 1.18 -4.39 2.94
C VAL A 100 1.91 -5.03 4.11
N LYS A 101 2.33 -6.27 3.95
CA LYS A 101 3.18 -6.98 4.89
C LYS A 101 4.33 -7.65 4.15
N SER A 102 5.54 -7.51 4.67
CA SER A 102 6.71 -8.21 4.13
C SER A 102 6.52 -9.74 4.20
N ILE A 103 6.79 -10.43 3.10
CA ILE A 103 7.16 -11.84 3.13
C ILE A 103 8.68 -11.91 3.35
N THR A 104 9.42 -11.26 2.46
CA THR A 104 10.87 -11.13 2.51
C THR A 104 11.34 -9.75 2.05
N ARG A 105 10.56 -9.06 1.20
CA ARG A 105 10.91 -7.70 0.76
C ARG A 105 10.63 -6.69 1.85
N ARG A 106 11.67 -5.94 2.19
CA ARG A 106 11.60 -4.86 3.20
C ARG A 106 10.91 -3.63 2.66
N TYR A 107 11.17 -3.27 1.41
CA TYR A 107 10.66 -2.04 0.83
C TYR A 107 9.61 -2.31 -0.23
N VAL A 108 8.61 -1.43 -0.26
CA VAL A 108 7.64 -1.36 -1.36
C VAL A 108 7.49 0.09 -1.80
N GLN A 109 7.26 0.28 -3.09
CA GLN A 109 6.82 1.54 -3.64
C GLN A 109 5.33 1.45 -3.94
N VAL A 110 4.57 2.42 -3.47
CA VAL A 110 3.21 2.68 -3.92
C VAL A 110 3.28 3.82 -4.92
N LEU A 111 2.75 3.62 -6.10
CA LEU A 111 2.80 4.57 -7.19
C LEU A 111 1.40 4.74 -7.78
N ILE A 112 1.03 5.99 -8.03
CA ILE A 112 -0.20 6.36 -8.70
C ILE A 112 0.17 6.85 -10.09
N TYR A 113 -0.41 6.22 -11.07
CA TYR A 113 -0.12 6.43 -12.48
C TYR A 113 -1.30 7.11 -13.17
N GLY A 114 -1.08 8.26 -13.79
CA GLY A 114 -2.06 8.93 -14.63
C GLY A 114 -1.93 8.59 -16.09
N GLN A 115 -2.97 8.76 -16.88
CA GLN A 115 -3.07 8.39 -18.29
C GLN A 115 -2.00 9.03 -19.17
N SER A 116 -1.62 10.28 -18.89
CA SER A 116 -0.61 11.04 -19.66
C SER A 116 0.80 10.94 -19.10
N SER A 117 1.07 9.91 -18.31
CA SER A 117 2.37 9.60 -17.69
C SER A 117 2.78 10.36 -16.42
N PRO A 118 2.01 11.32 -15.85
CA PRO A 118 2.36 11.84 -14.55
C PRO A 118 2.22 10.72 -13.51
N LYS A 119 3.17 10.67 -12.60
CA LYS A 119 3.20 9.69 -11.52
C LYS A 119 3.56 10.38 -10.24
N ILE A 120 2.89 10.00 -9.16
CA ILE A 120 3.33 10.31 -7.80
C ILE A 120 3.64 9.00 -7.10
N TYR A 121 4.65 8.97 -6.25
CA TYR A 121 5.08 7.77 -5.56
C TYR A 121 5.48 8.02 -4.11
N ALA A 122 5.44 6.95 -3.33
CA ALA A 122 6.04 6.88 -2.00
C ALA A 122 6.68 5.50 -1.79
N TYR A 123 7.83 5.47 -1.13
CA TYR A 123 8.49 4.25 -0.66
C TYR A 123 8.19 4.04 0.82
N PHE A 124 7.95 2.79 1.18
CA PHE A 124 7.62 2.37 2.54
C PHE A 124 8.56 1.27 3.00
N ASP A 125 9.10 1.44 4.21
CA ASP A 125 9.87 0.42 4.90
C ASP A 125 8.93 -0.45 5.75
N LEU A 126 8.74 -1.68 5.34
CA LEU A 126 7.86 -2.66 6.01
C LEU A 126 8.46 -3.28 7.28
N GLN A 127 9.69 -2.91 7.63
CA GLN A 127 10.32 -3.32 8.89
C GLN A 127 10.07 -2.28 9.99
N THR A 128 10.12 -1.00 9.63
CA THR A 128 10.01 0.12 10.59
C THR A 128 8.67 0.83 10.55
N GLY A 129 7.86 0.61 9.50
CA GLY A 129 6.60 1.32 9.30
C GLY A 129 6.80 2.80 8.99
N THR A 130 7.80 3.14 8.19
CA THR A 130 8.12 4.53 7.86
C THR A 130 8.07 4.78 6.36
N VAL A 131 7.74 6.01 5.99
CA VAL A 131 7.92 6.53 4.63
C VAL A 131 9.39 6.90 4.46
N THR A 132 10.05 6.33 3.46
CA THR A 132 11.50 6.54 3.25
C THR A 132 11.81 7.49 2.11
N ASP A 133 10.89 7.62 1.14
CA ASP A 133 11.04 8.55 0.02
C ASP A 133 9.69 8.87 -0.61
N THR A 134 9.57 10.04 -1.20
CA THR A 134 8.39 10.48 -1.96
C THR A 134 8.79 11.37 -3.11
N GLY A 135 8.05 11.29 -4.20
CA GLY A 135 8.35 12.16 -5.34
C GLY A 135 7.39 12.00 -6.51
N MET A 136 7.76 12.65 -7.59
CA MET A 136 6.98 12.68 -8.82
C MET A 136 7.86 12.29 -10.01
N VAL A 137 7.27 11.59 -10.97
CA VAL A 137 7.93 11.24 -12.25
C VAL A 137 7.12 11.86 -13.36
N SER A 138 7.81 12.57 -14.28
CA SER A 138 7.20 13.28 -15.41
C SER A 138 6.05 14.20 -14.93
N PRO A 139 6.30 15.11 -13.96
CA PRO A 139 5.28 16.03 -13.51
C PRO A 139 4.94 16.99 -14.64
N ASP A 140 3.69 17.31 -14.78
CA ASP A 140 3.19 18.30 -15.75
C ASP A 140 2.92 19.67 -15.13
N GLY A 141 3.49 19.92 -13.97
CA GLY A 141 3.40 21.21 -13.26
C GLY A 141 2.21 21.34 -12.32
N SER A 142 1.17 20.51 -12.44
CA SER A 142 0.01 20.51 -11.53
C SER A 142 -0.10 19.27 -10.65
N SER A 143 0.70 18.23 -10.91
CA SER A 143 0.82 17.07 -10.03
C SER A 143 1.42 17.48 -8.68
N ALA A 144 0.87 16.98 -7.60
CA ALA A 144 1.36 17.26 -6.25
C ALA A 144 1.10 16.10 -5.29
N ILE A 145 2.02 15.85 -4.38
CA ILE A 145 1.80 14.98 -3.21
C ILE A 145 1.30 15.85 -2.07
N SER A 146 0.12 15.53 -1.54
CA SER A 146 -0.47 16.25 -0.41
C SER A 146 -0.06 15.65 0.93
N SER A 147 0.02 14.32 1.02
CA SER A 147 0.49 13.61 2.22
C SER A 147 0.85 12.17 1.91
N THR A 148 1.70 11.60 2.77
CA THR A 148 2.02 10.17 2.81
C THR A 148 2.00 9.70 4.25
N ASN A 149 1.57 8.46 4.49
CA ASN A 149 1.55 7.90 5.83
C ASN A 149 1.78 6.39 5.79
N CYS A 150 2.35 5.85 6.87
CA CYS A 150 2.53 4.42 7.08
C CYS A 150 2.08 4.09 8.50
N GLU A 151 0.95 3.44 8.63
CA GLU A 151 0.34 3.11 9.92
C GLU A 151 0.49 1.63 10.23
N VAL A 152 0.80 1.32 11.48
CA VAL A 152 0.83 -0.08 11.95
C VAL A 152 -0.57 -0.67 11.91
N GLY A 153 -0.71 -1.75 11.17
CA GLY A 153 -1.92 -2.58 11.12
C GLY A 153 -1.79 -3.83 11.98
N ALA A 154 -2.86 -4.62 12.05
CA ALA A 154 -2.83 -5.91 12.73
C ALA A 154 -2.02 -6.95 11.93
N ASN A 155 -1.60 -8.02 12.60
CA ASN A 155 -0.92 -9.18 12.02
C ASN A 155 0.36 -8.85 11.23
N GLY A 156 1.06 -7.75 11.60
CA GLY A 156 2.31 -7.32 10.96
C GLY A 156 2.13 -6.62 9.61
N PHE A 157 0.92 -6.21 9.29
CA PHE A 157 0.67 -5.33 8.15
C PHE A 157 0.91 -3.87 8.50
N TYR A 158 1.23 -3.11 7.47
CA TYR A 158 1.23 -1.65 7.50
C TYR A 158 0.21 -1.12 6.49
N LYS A 159 -0.55 -0.10 6.88
CA LYS A 159 -1.40 0.66 5.96
C LYS A 159 -0.55 1.74 5.31
N CYS A 160 -0.19 1.54 4.07
CA CYS A 160 0.56 2.49 3.26
C CYS A 160 -0.42 3.42 2.56
N THR A 161 -0.28 4.73 2.77
CA THR A 161 -1.18 5.74 2.22
C THR A 161 -0.40 6.79 1.45
N LEU A 162 -0.88 7.12 0.26
CA LEU A 162 -0.37 8.18 -0.59
C LEU A 162 -1.55 9.04 -1.05
N ARG A 163 -1.53 10.34 -0.75
CA ARG A 163 -2.52 11.31 -1.21
C ARG A 163 -1.88 12.33 -2.12
N GLY A 164 -2.52 12.60 -3.23
CA GLY A 164 -2.04 13.63 -4.14
C GLY A 164 -2.99 13.94 -5.28
N ILE A 165 -2.59 14.91 -6.07
CA ILE A 165 -3.24 15.35 -7.29
C ILE A 165 -2.40 14.84 -8.45
N LEU A 166 -3.04 14.12 -9.36
CA LEU A 166 -2.50 13.93 -10.70
C LEU A 166 -2.99 15.07 -11.56
N ASP A 167 -2.16 15.47 -12.46
CA ASP A 167 -2.34 16.65 -13.30
C ASP A 167 -3.73 16.87 -13.91
N GLY A 168 -3.87 18.06 -14.49
CA GLY A 168 -5.09 18.54 -15.12
C GLY A 168 -5.57 17.80 -16.36
N THR A 169 -4.88 16.78 -16.85
CA THR A 169 -5.24 16.04 -18.07
C THR A 169 -5.62 14.59 -17.83
N SER A 170 -5.32 14.05 -16.63
CA SER A 170 -5.62 12.66 -16.33
C SER A 170 -7.08 12.47 -15.94
N SER A 171 -7.84 11.80 -16.82
CA SER A 171 -9.20 11.33 -16.52
C SER A 171 -9.25 9.92 -15.95
N VAL A 172 -8.13 9.20 -15.97
CA VAL A 172 -8.01 7.80 -15.53
C VAL A 172 -6.72 7.61 -14.75
N THR A 173 -6.78 6.83 -13.69
CA THR A 173 -5.62 6.49 -12.86
C THR A 173 -5.64 5.03 -12.43
N ASN A 174 -4.49 4.49 -12.08
CA ASN A 174 -4.39 3.20 -11.38
C ASN A 174 -3.39 3.26 -10.21
N LEU A 175 -3.60 2.36 -9.27
CA LEU A 175 -2.67 2.08 -8.18
C LEU A 175 -1.70 1.00 -8.64
N GLN A 176 -0.43 1.26 -8.50
CA GLN A 176 0.63 0.27 -8.70
C GLN A 176 1.37 0.04 -7.38
N VAL A 177 1.67 -1.21 -7.09
CA VAL A 177 2.58 -1.61 -6.02
C VAL A 177 3.80 -2.24 -6.68
N SER A 178 4.98 -1.72 -6.36
CA SER A 178 6.26 -2.25 -6.82
C SER A 178 7.00 -2.84 -5.62
N LEU A 179 7.47 -4.07 -5.74
CA LEU A 179 8.45 -4.61 -4.80
C LEU A 179 9.79 -3.89 -5.02
N SER A 180 10.55 -3.67 -3.95
CA SER A 180 11.80 -2.91 -4.04
C SER A 180 12.89 -3.50 -3.15
N ASP A 181 14.11 -3.50 -3.65
CA ASP A 181 15.33 -3.82 -2.91
C ASP A 181 15.99 -2.59 -2.28
N VAL A 182 15.49 -1.39 -2.62
CA VAL A 182 15.99 -0.09 -2.14
C VAL A 182 14.90 0.74 -1.49
N ALA A 183 15.32 1.65 -0.63
CA ALA A 183 14.45 2.51 0.18
C ALA A 183 14.01 3.79 -0.54
N THR A 184 14.61 4.12 -1.69
CA THR A 184 14.46 5.42 -2.34
C THR A 184 14.44 5.29 -3.86
N TYR A 185 13.89 6.30 -4.51
CA TYR A 185 13.95 6.45 -5.97
C TYR A 185 15.41 6.71 -6.39
N GLY A 186 15.98 5.85 -7.21
CA GLY A 186 17.41 5.89 -7.59
C GLY A 186 17.66 5.71 -9.06
N ALA A 187 18.94 5.46 -9.41
CA ALA A 187 19.39 5.29 -10.79
C ALA A 187 18.79 4.06 -11.50
N ASN A 188 18.40 3.03 -10.74
CA ASN A 188 17.83 1.80 -11.26
C ASN A 188 16.28 1.85 -11.23
N VAL A 189 15.72 2.76 -12.01
CA VAL A 189 14.27 2.91 -12.12
C VAL A 189 13.88 2.97 -13.60
N THR A 190 12.94 2.13 -13.99
CA THR A 190 12.35 2.13 -15.32
C THR A 190 10.85 2.35 -15.23
N ALA A 191 10.33 3.27 -16.02
CA ALA A 191 8.92 3.67 -16.04
C ALA A 191 8.34 4.02 -14.65
N GLY A 192 9.18 4.53 -13.73
CA GLY A 192 8.79 4.95 -12.39
C GLY A 192 8.90 3.87 -11.32
N ALA A 193 9.23 2.63 -11.65
CA ALA A 193 9.36 1.51 -10.71
C ALA A 193 10.81 1.02 -10.56
N PRO A 194 11.19 0.47 -9.39
CA PRO A 194 12.49 -0.14 -9.16
C PRO A 194 12.78 -1.27 -10.14
N TYR A 195 14.04 -1.39 -10.54
CA TYR A 195 14.53 -2.36 -11.50
C TYR A 195 15.73 -3.11 -10.91
N TYR A 196 15.62 -4.42 -10.76
CA TYR A 196 16.65 -5.27 -10.13
C TYR A 196 16.41 -6.75 -10.46
N VAL A 197 17.39 -7.59 -10.16
CA VAL A 197 17.25 -9.06 -10.27
C VAL A 197 16.37 -9.57 -9.13
N GLY A 198 15.25 -10.17 -9.47
CA GLY A 198 14.30 -10.70 -8.51
C GLY A 198 14.62 -12.13 -8.05
N SER A 199 13.77 -12.63 -7.15
CA SER A 199 13.79 -14.01 -6.67
C SER A 199 12.37 -14.47 -6.37
N THR A 200 12.01 -15.67 -6.78
CA THR A 200 10.66 -16.23 -6.57
C THR A 200 10.29 -16.44 -5.09
N SER A 201 11.26 -16.37 -4.18
CA SER A 201 11.01 -16.39 -2.74
C SER A 201 10.74 -15.00 -2.14
N ASN A 202 10.96 -13.94 -2.92
CA ASN A 202 10.82 -12.58 -2.46
C ASN A 202 9.44 -12.01 -2.80
N GLY A 203 8.88 -11.23 -1.86
CA GLY A 203 7.59 -10.61 -2.08
C GLY A 203 6.99 -9.94 -0.85
N ALA A 204 5.72 -9.58 -1.01
CA ALA A 204 4.90 -9.01 0.03
C ALA A 204 3.45 -9.53 -0.05
N TYR A 205 2.76 -9.54 1.10
CA TYR A 205 1.32 -9.70 1.13
C TYR A 205 0.65 -8.34 0.94
N LEU A 206 -0.41 -8.33 0.17
CA LEU A 206 -1.24 -7.16 -0.14
C LEU A 206 -2.67 -7.41 0.33
N TRP A 207 -3.33 -6.35 0.85
CA TRP A 207 -4.73 -6.46 1.26
C TRP A 207 -5.45 -5.11 1.16
N ARG A 208 -6.70 -5.14 0.70
CA ARG A 208 -7.63 -3.99 0.63
C ARG A 208 -7.05 -2.72 0.00
N PRO A 209 -6.74 -2.72 -1.30
CA PRO A 209 -6.47 -1.48 -2.00
C PRO A 209 -7.73 -0.60 -1.97
N LYS A 210 -7.54 0.68 -1.63
CA LYS A 210 -8.64 1.66 -1.52
C LYS A 210 -8.25 2.95 -2.22
N MET A 211 -9.20 3.58 -2.90
CA MET A 211 -9.09 4.90 -3.49
C MET A 211 -10.32 5.74 -3.13
N THR A 212 -10.08 6.89 -2.51
CA THR A 212 -11.13 7.85 -2.10
C THR A 212 -10.75 9.28 -2.48
N THR A 213 -11.70 10.17 -2.52
CA THR A 213 -11.49 11.63 -2.65
C THR A 213 -11.09 12.26 -1.32
#